data_16b061a6588a7ddb3b0b7d6e2fdd7b73
#
_entry.id   16b061a6588a7ddb3b0b7d6e2fdd7b73
#
_cell.length_a   1.000
_cell.length_b   1.000
_cell.length_c   1.000
_cell.angle_alpha   90.00
_cell.angle_beta   90.00
_cell.angle_gamma   90.00
#
_symmetry.space_group_name_H-M   'P 1'
#
loop_
_entity.id
_entity.type
_entity.pdbx_description
1 polymer ?
#
loop_
_entity_poly.entity_id
_entity_poly.type
_entity_poly.pdbx_seq_one_letter_code
_entity_poly.pdbx_strand_id
1 'polypeptide(L)'
;MEPVQRQDDGSLRVYLPHGEGLVLYTLPQRIEELLSREDFNRRVAERLFPVAYEDAGKEAEYRKLLGDDLRKSKLESLEVFRKTFEDWEILQEGVEVTIPERSVETWLGFLNDTRLYLGVELDITENDWSAGLDPDEEISEELALLHLLTWLQQCVLDALGFIQERYMPEDEETAGDEPGEG
;
A
#
# COMPACT_ATOMS: atom_id res chain seq x y z
N MET A 1 -11.64 -8.84 16.13
CA MET A 1 -12.31 -8.15 15.01
C MET A 1 -11.33 -8.14 13.85
N GLU A 2 -11.75 -8.51 12.66
CA GLU A 2 -10.90 -8.41 11.45
C GLU A 2 -10.68 -6.93 11.12
N PRO A 3 -9.44 -6.51 10.83
CA PRO A 3 -9.12 -5.10 10.59
C PRO A 3 -9.74 -4.55 9.31
N VAL A 4 -10.02 -5.41 8.32
CA VAL A 4 -10.69 -5.04 7.07
C VAL A 4 -11.77 -6.06 6.76
N GLN A 5 -12.97 -5.58 6.45
CA GLN A 5 -14.13 -6.43 6.13
C GLN A 5 -14.76 -5.97 4.82
N ARG A 6 -14.94 -6.89 3.87
CA ARG A 6 -15.69 -6.64 2.65
C ARG A 6 -17.18 -6.69 2.94
N GLN A 7 -17.91 -5.69 2.45
CA GLN A 7 -19.35 -5.57 2.57
C GLN A 7 -20.06 -6.15 1.33
N ASP A 8 -21.37 -6.39 1.43
CA ASP A 8 -22.18 -6.95 0.34
C ASP A 8 -22.23 -6.04 -0.90
N ASP A 9 -22.05 -4.73 -0.73
CA ASP A 9 -22.00 -3.73 -1.82
C ASP A 9 -20.60 -3.57 -2.44
N GLY A 10 -19.65 -4.43 -2.04
CA GLY A 10 -18.26 -4.42 -2.51
C GLY A 10 -17.37 -3.39 -1.82
N SER A 11 -17.91 -2.49 -0.98
CA SER A 11 -17.11 -1.57 -0.17
C SER A 11 -16.27 -2.32 0.87
N LEU A 12 -15.20 -1.69 1.36
CA LEU A 12 -14.40 -2.19 2.47
C LEU A 12 -14.59 -1.31 3.69
N ARG A 13 -14.84 -1.95 4.83
CA ARG A 13 -14.85 -1.31 6.13
C ARG A 13 -13.53 -1.60 6.83
N VAL A 14 -12.80 -0.54 7.17
CA VAL A 14 -11.46 -0.61 7.77
C VAL A 14 -11.55 -0.09 9.20
N TYR A 15 -11.19 -0.94 10.16
CA TYR A 15 -11.07 -0.59 11.55
C TYR A 15 -9.60 -0.33 11.91
N LEU A 16 -9.34 0.83 12.55
CA LEU A 16 -8.01 1.25 12.98
C LEU A 16 -8.05 1.71 14.44
N PRO A 17 -7.06 1.38 15.27
CA PRO A 17 -6.86 2.07 16.54
C PRO A 17 -6.73 3.59 16.33
N HIS A 18 -7.02 4.40 17.36
CA HIS A 18 -7.03 5.86 17.23
C HIS A 18 -5.71 6.45 16.73
N GLY A 19 -4.57 5.90 17.20
CA GLY A 19 -3.24 6.36 16.82
C GLY A 19 -2.97 6.18 15.34
N GLU A 20 -3.21 4.97 14.83
CA GLU A 20 -3.04 4.60 13.43
C GLU A 20 -4.01 5.37 12.53
N GLY A 21 -5.27 5.52 12.97
CA GLY A 21 -6.26 6.34 12.27
C GLY A 21 -5.79 7.78 12.09
N LEU A 22 -5.26 8.40 13.15
CA LEU A 22 -4.74 9.77 13.10
C LEU A 22 -3.52 9.89 12.17
N VAL A 23 -2.60 8.93 12.23
CA VAL A 23 -1.42 8.88 11.34
C VAL A 23 -1.87 8.85 9.89
N LEU A 24 -2.82 7.97 9.53
CA LEU A 24 -3.32 7.85 8.16
C LEU A 24 -4.14 9.09 7.74
N TYR A 25 -4.89 9.70 8.64
CA TYR A 25 -5.62 10.95 8.38
C TYR A 25 -4.68 12.09 7.97
N THR A 26 -3.51 12.21 8.61
CA THR A 26 -2.54 13.28 8.32
C THR A 26 -1.61 12.97 7.14
N LEU A 27 -1.54 11.70 6.73
CA LEU A 27 -0.63 11.23 5.69
C LEU A 27 -0.79 11.95 4.34
N PRO A 28 -2.02 12.20 3.81
CA PRO A 28 -2.20 12.91 2.55
C PRO A 28 -1.54 14.28 2.52
N GLN A 29 -1.63 15.05 3.61
CA GLN A 29 -1.01 16.37 3.69
C GLN A 29 0.52 16.28 3.61
N ARG A 30 1.15 15.30 4.30
CA ARG A 30 2.61 15.09 4.24
C ARG A 30 3.08 14.75 2.82
N ILE A 31 2.31 13.91 2.11
CA ILE A 31 2.62 13.54 0.72
C ILE A 31 2.39 14.71 -0.25
N GLU A 32 1.32 15.50 -0.07
CA GLU A 32 1.04 16.68 -0.88
C GLU A 32 2.16 17.73 -0.76
N GLU A 33 2.63 18.00 0.46
CA GLU A 33 3.77 18.88 0.71
C GLU A 33 5.02 18.40 -0.01
N LEU A 34 5.31 17.09 0.00
CA LEU A 34 6.42 16.50 -0.72
C LEU A 34 6.28 16.69 -2.23
N LEU A 35 5.12 16.34 -2.80
CA LEU A 35 4.88 16.44 -4.25
C LEU A 35 4.84 17.89 -4.75
N SER A 36 4.63 18.87 -3.87
CA SER A 36 4.58 20.30 -4.18
C SER A 36 5.95 20.98 -4.17
N ARG A 37 6.99 20.33 -3.61
CA ARG A 37 8.34 20.90 -3.53
C ARG A 37 9.01 20.91 -4.90
N GLU A 38 9.67 22.03 -5.26
CA GLU A 38 10.48 22.13 -6.46
C GLU A 38 11.73 21.23 -6.37
N ASP A 39 12.29 21.10 -5.17
CA ASP A 39 13.45 20.26 -4.84
C ASP A 39 13.07 18.81 -4.53
N PHE A 40 11.98 18.33 -5.14
CA PHE A 40 11.51 16.95 -4.98
C PHE A 40 12.69 15.98 -5.10
N ASN A 41 12.91 15.19 -4.05
CA ASN A 41 14.04 14.27 -4.00
C ASN A 41 14.10 13.44 -5.30
N ARG A 42 15.20 13.57 -6.03
CA ARG A 42 15.37 12.91 -7.33
C ARG A 42 15.16 11.40 -7.24
N ARG A 43 15.65 10.76 -6.15
CA ARG A 43 15.49 9.32 -5.94
C ARG A 43 14.02 8.94 -5.76
N VAL A 44 13.24 9.75 -5.04
CA VAL A 44 11.80 9.56 -4.87
C VAL A 44 11.09 9.73 -6.21
N ALA A 45 11.43 10.78 -6.97
CA ALA A 45 10.86 11.02 -8.28
C ALA A 45 11.14 9.86 -9.27
N GLU A 46 12.37 9.36 -9.29
CA GLU A 46 12.75 8.19 -10.12
C GLU A 46 11.99 6.92 -9.73
N ARG A 47 11.65 6.77 -8.45
CA ARG A 47 10.90 5.62 -7.94
C ARG A 47 9.40 5.71 -8.23
N LEU A 48 8.81 6.88 -8.06
CA LEU A 48 7.38 7.13 -8.35
C LEU A 48 7.08 7.23 -9.86
N PHE A 49 8.06 7.71 -10.63
CA PHE A 49 7.96 7.94 -12.07
C PHE A 49 9.15 7.26 -12.79
N PRO A 50 9.17 5.93 -12.85
CA PRO A 50 10.30 5.20 -13.41
C PRO A 50 10.53 5.57 -14.88
N VAL A 51 11.79 5.46 -15.31
CA VAL A 51 12.21 5.68 -16.71
C VAL A 51 11.54 4.64 -17.61
N ALA A 52 10.82 5.10 -18.62
CA ALA A 52 10.11 4.24 -19.56
C ALA A 52 10.97 3.86 -20.79
N TYR A 53 11.96 4.68 -21.14
CA TYR A 53 12.81 4.48 -22.32
C TYR A 53 14.30 4.65 -21.98
N GLU A 54 15.14 3.76 -22.48
CA GLU A 54 16.60 3.87 -22.37
C GLU A 54 17.16 5.03 -23.21
N ASP A 55 16.48 5.38 -24.33
CA ASP A 55 16.83 6.50 -25.18
C ASP A 55 16.42 7.83 -24.55
N ALA A 56 17.41 8.69 -24.26
CA ALA A 56 17.18 9.96 -23.58
C ALA A 56 16.24 10.92 -24.35
N GLY A 57 16.20 10.86 -25.67
CA GLY A 57 15.31 11.66 -26.49
C GLY A 57 13.86 11.21 -26.36
N LYS A 58 13.63 9.90 -26.44
CA LYS A 58 12.31 9.29 -26.26
C LYS A 58 11.80 9.46 -24.84
N GLU A 59 12.67 9.33 -23.85
CA GLU A 59 12.32 9.56 -22.45
C GLU A 59 11.90 11.01 -22.20
N ALA A 60 12.63 11.97 -22.77
CA ALA A 60 12.28 13.39 -22.66
C ALA A 60 10.94 13.72 -23.32
N GLU A 61 10.65 13.14 -24.48
CA GLU A 61 9.35 13.28 -25.15
C GLU A 61 8.21 12.62 -24.36
N TYR A 62 8.44 11.40 -23.86
CA TYR A 62 7.49 10.68 -23.01
C TYR A 62 7.16 11.46 -21.74
N ARG A 63 8.18 11.98 -21.03
CA ARG A 63 7.97 12.78 -19.82
C ARG A 63 7.25 14.09 -20.10
N LYS A 64 7.48 14.70 -21.25
CA LYS A 64 6.77 15.90 -21.66
C LYS A 64 5.28 15.63 -21.93
N LEU A 65 4.97 14.48 -22.53
CA LEU A 65 3.59 14.10 -22.87
C LEU A 65 2.80 13.54 -21.69
N LEU A 66 3.44 12.75 -20.83
CA LEU A 66 2.78 12.00 -19.76
C LEU A 66 3.17 12.43 -18.34
N GLY A 67 4.24 13.22 -18.18
CA GLY A 67 4.72 13.61 -16.84
C GLY A 67 3.68 14.37 -16.02
N ASP A 68 2.95 15.26 -16.66
CA ASP A 68 1.86 16.01 -16.01
C ASP A 68 0.66 15.08 -15.69
N ASP A 69 0.34 14.13 -16.57
CA ASP A 69 -0.75 13.18 -16.37
C ASP A 69 -0.42 12.18 -15.24
N LEU A 70 0.82 11.69 -15.17
CA LEU A 70 1.28 10.84 -14.08
C LEU A 70 1.21 11.57 -12.74
N ARG A 71 1.72 12.80 -12.67
CA ARG A 71 1.65 13.62 -11.46
C ARG A 71 0.20 13.88 -11.05
N LYS A 72 -0.65 14.20 -12.00
CA LYS A 72 -2.07 14.41 -11.77
C LYS A 72 -2.74 13.16 -11.21
N SER A 73 -2.47 11.99 -11.78
CA SER A 73 -2.98 10.71 -11.28
C SER A 73 -2.55 10.44 -9.83
N LYS A 74 -1.30 10.79 -9.45
CA LYS A 74 -0.82 10.65 -8.06
C LYS A 74 -1.54 11.60 -7.10
N LEU A 75 -1.81 12.84 -7.52
CA LEU A 75 -2.60 13.79 -6.73
C LEU A 75 -4.08 13.38 -6.62
N GLU A 76 -4.65 12.80 -7.66
CA GLU A 76 -6.01 12.25 -7.63
C GLU A 76 -6.15 11.08 -6.66
N SER A 77 -5.17 10.16 -6.63
CA SER A 77 -5.17 9.05 -5.67
C SER A 77 -5.04 9.52 -4.22
N LEU A 78 -4.23 10.54 -3.98
CA LEU A 78 -4.12 11.22 -2.69
C LEU A 78 -5.45 11.83 -2.25
N GLU A 79 -6.15 12.51 -3.16
CA GLU A 79 -7.45 13.13 -2.87
C GLU A 79 -8.54 12.08 -2.58
N VAL A 80 -8.55 10.98 -3.33
CA VAL A 80 -9.46 9.85 -3.07
C VAL A 80 -9.20 9.26 -1.69
N PHE A 81 -7.92 9.06 -1.32
CA PHE A 81 -7.56 8.57 0.01
C PHE A 81 -8.01 9.53 1.10
N ARG A 82 -7.75 10.84 0.97
CA ARG A 82 -8.17 11.87 1.93
C ARG A 82 -9.68 11.86 2.17
N LYS A 83 -10.47 11.79 1.10
CA LYS A 83 -11.94 11.78 1.18
C LYS A 83 -12.50 10.61 1.98
N THR A 84 -11.84 9.46 1.96
CA THR A 84 -12.31 8.32 2.76
C THR A 84 -12.22 8.56 4.27
N PHE A 85 -11.37 9.50 4.70
CA PHE A 85 -11.23 9.88 6.11
C PHE A 85 -12.08 11.09 6.51
N GLU A 86 -12.74 11.78 5.58
CA GLU A 86 -13.64 12.91 5.92
C GLU A 86 -14.88 12.42 6.67
N ASP A 87 -15.37 11.22 6.32
CA ASP A 87 -16.58 10.62 6.88
C ASP A 87 -16.28 9.41 7.80
N TRP A 88 -15.11 9.41 8.45
CA TRP A 88 -14.76 8.34 9.38
C TRP A 88 -15.64 8.36 10.63
N GLU A 89 -15.92 7.18 11.19
CA GLU A 89 -16.65 7.03 12.44
C GLU A 89 -15.66 6.88 13.61
N ILE A 90 -15.82 7.71 14.63
CA ILE A 90 -15.03 7.62 15.87
C ILE A 90 -15.75 6.64 16.81
N LEU A 91 -15.10 5.54 17.12
CA LEU A 91 -15.57 4.49 18.02
C LEU A 91 -14.88 4.63 19.39
N GLN A 92 -15.28 3.80 20.37
CA GLN A 92 -14.69 3.83 21.71
C GLN A 92 -13.17 3.49 21.70
N GLU A 93 -12.75 2.52 20.89
CA GLU A 93 -11.37 2.01 20.88
C GLU A 93 -10.63 2.26 19.55
N GLY A 94 -11.19 3.07 18.65
CA GLY A 94 -10.58 3.33 17.35
C GLY A 94 -11.46 4.15 16.44
N VAL A 95 -11.20 4.02 15.15
CA VAL A 95 -11.94 4.67 14.08
C VAL A 95 -12.33 3.64 13.02
N GLU A 96 -13.44 3.88 12.37
CA GLU A 96 -13.89 3.09 11.24
C GLU A 96 -13.92 3.96 9.98
N VAL A 97 -13.35 3.47 8.90
CA VAL A 97 -13.27 4.14 7.61
C VAL A 97 -13.93 3.25 6.56
N THR A 98 -14.81 3.80 5.74
CA THR A 98 -15.44 3.08 4.63
C THR A 98 -14.78 3.48 3.32
N ILE A 99 -14.25 2.48 2.59
CA ILE A 99 -13.67 2.63 1.26
C ILE A 99 -14.69 2.13 0.24
N PRO A 100 -15.31 3.02 -0.57
CA PRO A 100 -16.21 2.59 -1.63
C PRO A 100 -15.53 1.63 -2.62
N GLU A 101 -16.24 0.62 -3.15
CA GLU A 101 -15.68 -0.36 -4.09
C GLU A 101 -14.89 0.30 -5.23
N ARG A 102 -15.46 1.34 -5.86
CA ARG A 102 -14.82 2.10 -6.95
C ARG A 102 -13.52 2.80 -6.57
N SER A 103 -13.25 2.98 -5.28
CA SER A 103 -12.08 3.70 -4.75
C SER A 103 -10.98 2.78 -4.26
N VAL A 104 -11.23 1.47 -4.14
CA VAL A 104 -10.31 0.49 -3.54
C VAL A 104 -8.99 0.42 -4.31
N GLU A 105 -9.02 0.35 -5.64
CA GLU A 105 -7.81 0.28 -6.46
C GLU A 105 -6.97 1.56 -6.32
N THR A 106 -7.61 2.73 -6.39
CA THR A 106 -6.94 4.03 -6.22
C THR A 106 -6.36 4.18 -4.82
N TRP A 107 -7.07 3.69 -3.81
CA TRP A 107 -6.64 3.69 -2.41
C TRP A 107 -5.40 2.79 -2.19
N LEU A 108 -5.40 1.58 -2.75
CA LEU A 108 -4.23 0.71 -2.77
C LEU A 108 -3.04 1.33 -3.50
N GLY A 109 -3.30 2.03 -4.61
CA GLY A 109 -2.28 2.77 -5.36
C GLY A 109 -1.60 3.83 -4.49
N PHE A 110 -2.36 4.61 -3.73
CA PHE A 110 -1.83 5.59 -2.79
C PHE A 110 -0.96 4.96 -1.70
N LEU A 111 -1.40 3.84 -1.09
CA LEU A 111 -0.58 3.12 -0.11
C LEU A 111 0.75 2.65 -0.71
N ASN A 112 0.70 2.10 -1.92
CA ASN A 112 1.90 1.62 -2.61
C ASN A 112 2.89 2.76 -2.91
N ASP A 113 2.41 3.89 -3.43
CA ASP A 113 3.24 5.06 -3.72
C ASP A 113 3.91 5.60 -2.45
N THR A 114 3.15 5.69 -1.35
CA THR A 114 3.69 6.14 -0.05
C THR A 114 4.76 5.17 0.48
N ARG A 115 4.56 3.86 0.32
CA ARG A 115 5.57 2.86 0.71
C ARG A 115 6.85 2.97 -0.12
N LEU A 116 6.74 3.24 -1.43
CA LEU A 116 7.91 3.49 -2.29
C LEU A 116 8.69 4.74 -1.83
N TYR A 117 7.98 5.83 -1.48
CA TYR A 117 8.59 7.02 -0.91
C TYR A 117 9.36 6.72 0.39
N LEU A 118 8.70 6.08 1.35
CA LEU A 118 9.33 5.72 2.63
C LEU A 118 10.52 4.79 2.43
N GLY A 119 10.43 3.84 1.50
CA GLY A 119 11.53 2.96 1.16
C GLY A 119 12.76 3.70 0.61
N VAL A 120 12.56 4.82 -0.11
CA VAL A 120 13.67 5.67 -0.56
C VAL A 120 14.26 6.49 0.59
N GLU A 121 13.43 7.06 1.45
CA GLU A 121 13.88 7.84 2.61
C GLU A 121 14.67 6.97 3.60
N LEU A 122 14.24 5.75 3.82
CA LEU A 122 14.89 4.77 4.70
C LEU A 122 16.09 4.04 4.05
N ASP A 123 16.41 4.38 2.79
CA ASP A 123 17.48 3.74 2.01
C ASP A 123 17.33 2.22 1.85
N ILE A 124 16.10 1.74 1.81
CA ILE A 124 15.77 0.33 1.66
C ILE A 124 16.04 -0.11 0.22
N THR A 125 17.02 -1.02 0.03
CA THR A 125 17.45 -1.52 -1.28
C THR A 125 17.07 -2.96 -1.53
N GLU A 126 16.76 -3.74 -0.48
CA GLU A 126 16.47 -5.17 -0.52
C GLU A 126 15.07 -5.48 0.03
N ASN A 127 14.54 -6.66 -0.35
CA ASN A 127 13.17 -7.06 0.06
C ASN A 127 13.09 -7.62 1.49
N ASP A 128 14.22 -7.91 2.13
CA ASP A 128 14.34 -8.54 3.45
C ASP A 128 14.69 -7.54 4.58
N TRP A 129 14.44 -6.26 4.34
CA TRP A 129 14.72 -5.17 5.28
C TRP A 129 14.13 -5.36 6.68
N SER A 130 13.03 -6.14 6.80
CA SER A 130 12.41 -6.44 8.09
C SER A 130 13.14 -7.53 8.89
N ALA A 131 13.98 -8.33 8.22
CA ALA A 131 14.69 -9.45 8.87
C ALA A 131 15.90 -9.00 9.69
N GLY A 132 16.38 -7.77 9.49
CA GLY A 132 17.56 -7.20 10.17
C GLY A 132 17.25 -6.25 11.31
N LEU A 133 15.98 -6.08 11.70
CA LEU A 133 15.60 -5.19 12.80
C LEU A 133 16.01 -5.82 14.15
N ASP A 134 16.85 -5.11 14.91
CA ASP A 134 17.15 -5.47 16.29
C ASP A 134 15.90 -5.21 17.15
N PRO A 135 15.39 -6.19 17.90
CA PRO A 135 14.23 -6.01 18.77
C PRO A 135 14.39 -4.93 19.84
N ASP A 136 15.65 -4.60 20.18
CA ASP A 136 16.00 -3.59 21.18
C ASP A 136 16.28 -2.20 20.57
N GLU A 137 16.25 -2.05 19.24
CA GLU A 137 16.45 -0.77 18.56
C GLU A 137 15.14 0.02 18.47
N GLU A 138 15.20 1.32 18.79
CA GLU A 138 14.04 2.21 18.69
C GLU A 138 13.65 2.41 17.22
N ILE A 139 12.45 1.97 16.86
CA ILE A 139 11.95 2.04 15.48
C ILE A 139 11.63 3.50 15.12
N SER A 140 12.18 4.00 14.01
CA SER A 140 11.85 5.35 13.52
C SER A 140 10.37 5.48 13.13
N GLU A 141 9.84 6.72 13.16
CA GLU A 141 8.44 6.99 12.76
C GLU A 141 8.17 6.55 11.31
N GLU A 142 9.13 6.77 10.40
CA GLU A 142 9.03 6.39 9.00
C GLU A 142 8.97 4.87 8.82
N LEU A 143 9.77 4.14 9.62
CA LEU A 143 9.78 2.68 9.59
C LEU A 143 8.48 2.11 10.18
N ALA A 144 8.00 2.67 11.30
CA ALA A 144 6.71 2.30 11.88
C ALA A 144 5.55 2.56 10.89
N LEU A 145 5.58 3.69 10.19
CA LEU A 145 4.61 4.02 9.15
C LEU A 145 4.69 3.02 7.98
N LEU A 146 5.89 2.67 7.51
CA LEU A 146 6.06 1.69 6.44
C LEU A 146 5.48 0.31 6.82
N HIS A 147 5.68 -0.12 8.09
CA HIS A 147 5.07 -1.35 8.61
C HIS A 147 3.54 -1.26 8.64
N LEU A 148 2.99 -0.15 9.13
CA LEU A 148 1.55 0.08 9.17
C LEU A 148 0.93 0.00 7.76
N LEU A 149 1.52 0.68 6.78
CA LEU A 149 1.03 0.69 5.40
C LEU A 149 1.14 -0.70 4.76
N THR A 150 2.23 -1.44 5.05
CA THR A 150 2.42 -2.80 4.55
C THR A 150 1.37 -3.76 5.12
N TRP A 151 1.16 -3.70 6.43
CA TRP A 151 0.14 -4.50 7.10
C TRP A 151 -1.27 -4.16 6.58
N LEU A 152 -1.60 -2.89 6.45
CA LEU A 152 -2.91 -2.45 5.99
C LEU A 152 -3.18 -2.87 4.54
N GLN A 153 -2.18 -2.74 3.65
CA GLN A 153 -2.29 -3.21 2.28
C GLN A 153 -2.55 -4.72 2.23
N GLN A 154 -1.86 -5.49 3.07
CA GLN A 154 -2.05 -6.93 3.19
C GLN A 154 -3.48 -7.26 3.63
N CYS A 155 -4.00 -6.60 4.68
CA CYS A 155 -5.38 -6.80 5.15
C CYS A 155 -6.43 -6.48 4.08
N VAL A 156 -6.20 -5.43 3.27
CA VAL A 156 -7.09 -5.09 2.15
C VAL A 156 -7.06 -6.17 1.06
N LEU A 157 -5.88 -6.66 0.70
CA LEU A 157 -5.74 -7.74 -0.29
C LEU A 157 -6.36 -9.06 0.19
N ASP A 158 -6.23 -9.38 1.50
CA ASP A 158 -6.88 -10.53 2.11
C ASP A 158 -8.42 -10.43 2.03
N ALA A 159 -8.97 -9.27 2.40
CA ALA A 159 -10.40 -9.02 2.35
C ALA A 159 -10.98 -9.07 0.92
N LEU A 160 -10.14 -8.78 -0.10
CA LEU A 160 -10.49 -8.91 -1.51
C LEU A 160 -10.34 -10.34 -2.07
N GLY A 161 -9.77 -11.27 -1.28
CA GLY A 161 -9.59 -12.67 -1.65
C GLY A 161 -8.32 -12.98 -2.47
N PHE A 162 -7.41 -12.01 -2.66
CA PHE A 162 -6.19 -12.22 -3.47
C PHE A 162 -5.16 -13.17 -2.85
N ILE A 163 -5.28 -13.52 -1.57
CA ILE A 163 -4.27 -14.27 -0.84
C ILE A 163 -4.70 -15.70 -0.51
N GLN A 164 -6.00 -15.98 -0.47
CA GLN A 164 -6.53 -17.33 -0.16
C GLN A 164 -6.13 -18.39 -1.19
N GLU A 165 -5.87 -18.05 -2.44
CA GLU A 165 -5.47 -19.00 -3.49
C GLU A 165 -4.00 -19.46 -3.40
N ARG A 166 -3.16 -18.78 -2.61
CA ARG A 166 -1.72 -19.08 -2.57
C ARG A 166 -1.34 -20.16 -1.54
N TYR A 167 -2.27 -20.61 -0.71
CA TYR A 167 -2.03 -21.54 0.40
C TYR A 167 -2.98 -22.75 0.42
N MET A 168 -3.43 -23.20 -0.74
CA MET A 168 -3.97 -24.57 -0.83
C MET A 168 -2.77 -25.51 -1.05
N PRO A 169 -2.40 -26.36 -0.08
CA PRO A 169 -1.50 -27.46 -0.35
C PRO A 169 -2.19 -28.32 -1.41
N GLU A 170 -1.47 -28.63 -2.50
CA GLU A 170 -1.90 -29.66 -3.44
C GLU A 170 -2.18 -30.91 -2.61
N ASP A 171 -3.42 -31.39 -2.66
CA ASP A 171 -3.85 -32.60 -1.96
C ASP A 171 -2.86 -33.70 -2.29
N GLU A 172 -2.20 -34.25 -1.26
CA GLU A 172 -1.41 -35.48 -1.35
C GLU A 172 -2.29 -36.52 -2.05
N GLU A 173 -1.99 -36.85 -3.31
CA GLU A 173 -2.52 -37.99 -4.00
C GLU A 173 -2.30 -39.20 -3.10
N THR A 174 -3.37 -39.69 -2.55
CA THR A 174 -3.42 -40.97 -1.84
C THR A 174 -2.81 -42.04 -2.71
N ALA A 175 -1.57 -42.41 -2.39
CA ALA A 175 -0.93 -43.60 -2.93
C ALA A 175 -1.84 -44.80 -2.65
N GLY A 176 -2.43 -45.32 -3.73
CA GLY A 176 -3.28 -46.49 -3.69
C GLY A 176 -2.54 -47.65 -3.07
N ASP A 177 -3.19 -48.25 -2.07
CA ASP A 177 -2.90 -49.54 -1.49
C ASP A 177 -3.19 -50.62 -2.55
N GLU A 178 -2.13 -51.21 -3.12
CA GLU A 178 -2.25 -52.41 -3.98
C GLU A 178 -2.45 -53.63 -3.07
N PRO A 179 -3.53 -54.42 -3.22
CA PRO A 179 -3.64 -55.70 -2.55
C PRO A 179 -2.73 -56.72 -3.23
N GLY A 180 -1.69 -57.16 -2.51
CA GLY A 180 -0.86 -58.29 -2.90
C GLY A 180 -1.66 -59.58 -2.97
N GLU A 181 -1.77 -60.16 -4.13
CA GLU A 181 -2.11 -61.58 -4.37
C GLU A 181 -0.88 -62.45 -4.12
N GLY A 182 -1.15 -63.60 -3.45
CA GLY A 182 -0.21 -64.69 -3.35
C GLY A 182 -0.58 -65.72 -2.31
#